data_121fd218e2e3cf6b489604a4bfd1b425
#
_entry.id   121fd218e2e3cf6b489604a4bfd1b425
#
_cell.length_a   1.000
_cell.length_b   1.000
_cell.length_c   1.000
_cell.angle_alpha   90.00
_cell.angle_beta   90.00
_cell.angle_gamma   90.00
#
_symmetry.space_group_name_H-M   'P 1'
#
loop_
_entity.id
_entity.type
_entity.pdbx_description
1 polymer ?
#
loop_
_entity_poly.entity_id
_entity_poly.type
_entity_poly.pdbx_seq_one_letter_code
_entity_poly.pdbx_strand_id
1 'polypeptide(L)'
;MTPAHTIEVSDALAELSRFDAIIDVRSPSEFAEDHLPGALNWPVLDDEQRRVVGTLYKSSPFEARKIGAALVARNIANHLDAHAQDLPKSWRPLVYCWRGGQRSGAMSWFLGQIGFRSRQLLGGYKAYRAQVRLDLESLPARLSYRVICGRTGSGKTRLLKALETEGAQVLDLEGLACHRGSVLGALPEQPQPSQKRFDSLLWGRLRSLDPGAPVFVESESRKIGQLRVPESLHERMRGSSACIWVDLPEAERVALLLQDYAHFIADPESFCQQLDALITLRGRERVHAWQAMARAGEWATVFAELMREHYDPGYERSLRNHYPQLDAALHLPLAGASEQDMRSAARQLLAGAN
;
A
#
# COMPACT_ATOMS: atom_id res chain seq x y z
N MET A 1 -14.58 20.55 -34.39
CA MET A 1 -14.14 20.29 -33.01
C MET A 1 -13.04 19.26 -33.10
N THR A 2 -11.83 19.60 -32.73
CA THR A 2 -10.73 18.61 -32.64
C THR A 2 -11.10 17.58 -31.57
N PRO A 3 -11.18 16.26 -31.89
CA PRO A 3 -11.49 15.30 -30.87
C PRO A 3 -10.40 15.32 -29.78
N ALA A 4 -10.78 15.12 -28.53
CA ALA A 4 -9.82 14.93 -27.46
C ALA A 4 -8.88 13.79 -27.87
N HIS A 5 -7.57 14.06 -27.83
CA HIS A 5 -6.59 13.02 -28.15
C HIS A 5 -6.67 11.93 -27.09
N THR A 6 -7.19 10.78 -27.46
CA THR A 6 -7.32 9.63 -26.58
C THR A 6 -6.03 8.77 -26.59
N ILE A 7 -5.81 8.01 -25.52
CA ILE A 7 -4.73 7.05 -25.40
C ILE A 7 -5.24 5.76 -24.73
N GLU A 8 -4.81 4.61 -25.25
CA GLU A 8 -5.13 3.32 -24.64
C GLU A 8 -4.43 3.17 -23.28
N VAL A 9 -5.02 2.34 -22.39
CA VAL A 9 -4.49 2.18 -21.03
C VAL A 9 -3.09 1.57 -21.03
N SER A 10 -2.82 0.59 -21.91
CA SER A 10 -1.49 -0.02 -22.05
C SER A 10 -0.42 0.99 -22.41
N ASP A 11 -0.70 1.83 -23.38
CA ASP A 11 0.23 2.86 -23.86
C ASP A 11 0.44 3.96 -22.82
N ALA A 12 -0.66 4.41 -22.20
CA ALA A 12 -0.59 5.41 -21.13
C ALA A 12 0.25 4.92 -19.94
N LEU A 13 0.06 3.66 -19.52
CA LEU A 13 0.80 3.08 -18.42
C LEU A 13 2.28 2.82 -18.79
N ALA A 14 2.60 2.49 -20.03
CA ALA A 14 3.98 2.36 -20.50
C ALA A 14 4.72 3.72 -20.50
N GLU A 15 3.99 4.81 -20.68
CA GLU A 15 4.54 6.16 -20.86
C GLU A 15 4.16 7.14 -19.73
N LEU A 16 3.80 6.63 -18.52
CA LEU A 16 3.33 7.50 -17.42
C LEU A 16 4.30 8.67 -17.12
N SER A 17 5.60 8.44 -17.18
CA SER A 17 6.63 9.46 -16.95
C SER A 17 6.67 10.57 -18.01
N ARG A 18 6.02 10.38 -19.15
CA ARG A 18 5.93 11.40 -20.19
C ARG A 18 4.81 12.41 -19.97
N PHE A 19 3.89 12.12 -19.03
CA PHE A 19 2.86 13.06 -18.63
C PHE A 19 3.37 13.94 -17.50
N ASP A 20 3.16 15.25 -17.61
CA ASP A 20 3.57 16.21 -16.58
C ASP A 20 2.60 16.20 -15.40
N ALA A 21 1.38 15.71 -15.62
CA ALA A 21 0.37 15.48 -14.57
C ALA A 21 -0.61 14.38 -14.98
N ILE A 22 -1.12 13.66 -13.99
CA ILE A 22 -2.22 12.70 -14.13
C ILE A 22 -3.41 13.27 -13.36
N ILE A 23 -4.52 13.54 -14.05
CA ILE A 23 -5.67 14.24 -13.50
C ILE A 23 -6.86 13.28 -13.41
N ASP A 24 -7.27 13.00 -12.18
CA ASP A 24 -8.51 12.28 -11.89
C ASP A 24 -9.65 13.27 -11.71
N VAL A 25 -10.60 13.26 -12.63
CA VAL A 25 -11.78 14.14 -12.56
C VAL A 25 -12.99 13.48 -11.90
N ARG A 26 -12.79 12.36 -11.22
CA ARG A 26 -13.84 11.73 -10.40
C ARG A 26 -14.05 12.52 -9.11
N SER A 27 -15.13 12.19 -8.40
CA SER A 27 -15.41 12.84 -7.12
C SER A 27 -14.36 12.51 -6.06
N PRO A 28 -14.23 13.35 -5.00
CA PRO A 28 -13.24 13.11 -3.93
C PRO A 28 -13.31 11.73 -3.30
N SER A 29 -14.52 11.21 -3.04
CA SER A 29 -14.68 9.87 -2.48
C SER A 29 -14.25 8.74 -3.45
N GLU A 30 -14.55 8.90 -4.76
CA GLU A 30 -14.08 7.97 -5.79
C GLU A 30 -12.52 7.96 -5.84
N PHE A 31 -11.89 9.13 -5.70
CA PHE A 31 -10.43 9.29 -5.68
C PHE A 31 -9.81 8.70 -4.41
N ALA A 32 -10.39 8.98 -3.24
CA ALA A 32 -9.91 8.48 -1.96
C ALA A 32 -9.95 6.95 -1.88
N GLU A 33 -10.93 6.31 -2.51
CA GLU A 33 -11.02 4.85 -2.55
C GLU A 33 -9.82 4.22 -3.28
N ASP A 34 -9.48 4.74 -4.45
CA ASP A 34 -8.29 4.36 -5.24
C ASP A 34 -8.12 5.29 -6.44
N HIS A 35 -6.90 5.48 -6.91
CA HIS A 35 -6.55 6.29 -8.07
C HIS A 35 -5.25 5.81 -8.74
N LEU A 36 -4.94 6.27 -9.95
CA LEU A 36 -3.66 6.01 -10.60
C LEU A 36 -2.52 6.60 -9.75
N PRO A 37 -1.38 5.92 -9.63
CA PRO A 37 -0.22 6.44 -8.90
C PRO A 37 0.17 7.84 -9.38
N GLY A 38 0.38 8.77 -8.43
CA GLY A 38 0.73 10.16 -8.73
C GLY A 38 -0.40 11.03 -9.28
N ALA A 39 -1.64 10.55 -9.32
CA ALA A 39 -2.76 11.34 -9.81
C ALA A 39 -3.14 12.46 -8.83
N LEU A 40 -3.52 13.61 -9.40
CA LEU A 40 -4.12 14.74 -8.72
C LEU A 40 -5.63 14.67 -8.89
N ASN A 41 -6.40 15.01 -7.85
CA ASN A 41 -7.85 15.06 -7.96
C ASN A 41 -8.34 16.46 -8.35
N TRP A 42 -8.88 16.57 -9.55
CA TRP A 42 -9.58 17.76 -10.04
C TRP A 42 -11.05 17.40 -10.31
N PRO A 43 -11.89 17.24 -9.28
CA PRO A 43 -13.24 16.72 -9.44
C PRO A 43 -14.11 17.68 -10.26
N VAL A 44 -14.64 17.19 -11.38
CA VAL A 44 -15.61 17.96 -12.17
C VAL A 44 -17.04 17.87 -11.61
N LEU A 45 -17.25 16.99 -10.65
CA LEU A 45 -18.42 16.92 -9.75
C LEU A 45 -17.90 16.52 -8.37
N ASP A 46 -18.26 17.28 -7.33
CA ASP A 46 -18.06 16.84 -5.95
C ASP A 46 -18.95 15.63 -5.60
N ASP A 47 -18.85 15.11 -4.39
CA ASP A 47 -19.56 13.89 -4.00
C ASP A 47 -21.07 14.08 -4.01
N GLU A 48 -21.58 15.23 -3.54
CA GLU A 48 -23.00 15.53 -3.53
C GLU A 48 -23.55 15.79 -4.94
N GLN A 49 -22.84 16.56 -5.74
CA GLN A 49 -23.19 16.79 -7.15
C GLN A 49 -23.19 15.47 -7.93
N ARG A 50 -22.19 14.60 -7.67
CA ARG A 50 -22.10 13.29 -8.29
C ARG A 50 -23.27 12.40 -7.88
N ARG A 51 -23.69 12.43 -6.62
CA ARG A 51 -24.87 11.71 -6.11
C ARG A 51 -26.15 12.19 -6.75
N VAL A 52 -26.38 13.49 -6.75
CA VAL A 52 -27.59 14.14 -7.34
C VAL A 52 -27.71 13.82 -8.82
N VAL A 53 -26.67 14.12 -9.61
CA VAL A 53 -26.65 13.87 -11.06
C VAL A 53 -26.81 12.37 -11.36
N GLY A 54 -26.14 11.51 -10.59
CA GLY A 54 -26.19 10.06 -10.77
C GLY A 54 -27.57 9.46 -10.45
N THR A 55 -28.27 10.00 -9.44
CA THR A 55 -29.63 9.57 -9.09
C THR A 55 -30.63 10.03 -10.16
N LEU A 56 -30.55 11.31 -10.56
CA LEU A 56 -31.42 11.85 -11.59
C LEU A 56 -31.22 11.15 -12.95
N TYR A 57 -29.99 10.70 -13.26
CA TYR A 57 -29.69 10.01 -14.50
C TYR A 57 -30.49 8.70 -14.68
N LYS A 58 -30.88 8.04 -13.56
CA LYS A 58 -31.68 6.80 -13.61
C LYS A 58 -33.12 7.03 -14.04
N SER A 59 -33.71 8.21 -13.69
CA SER A 59 -35.10 8.55 -13.97
C SER A 59 -35.23 9.47 -15.16
N SER A 60 -34.34 10.43 -15.36
CA SER A 60 -34.38 11.42 -16.42
C SER A 60 -32.99 11.73 -16.97
N PRO A 61 -32.45 10.90 -17.89
CA PRO A 61 -31.10 11.07 -18.41
C PRO A 61 -30.83 12.43 -19.07
N PHE A 62 -31.82 13.01 -19.71
CA PHE A 62 -31.67 14.29 -20.38
C PHE A 62 -31.56 15.46 -19.36
N GLU A 63 -32.42 15.49 -18.34
CA GLU A 63 -32.37 16.52 -17.30
C GLU A 63 -31.04 16.38 -16.49
N ALA A 64 -30.62 15.15 -16.16
CA ALA A 64 -29.35 14.90 -15.51
C ALA A 64 -28.16 15.43 -16.34
N ARG A 65 -28.19 15.26 -17.67
CA ARG A 65 -27.14 15.80 -18.55
C ARG A 65 -27.13 17.35 -18.55
N LYS A 66 -28.27 18.02 -18.56
CA LYS A 66 -28.32 19.49 -18.51
C LYS A 66 -27.72 20.03 -17.20
N ILE A 67 -28.18 19.51 -16.07
CA ILE A 67 -27.68 19.91 -14.76
C ILE A 67 -26.20 19.53 -14.62
N GLY A 68 -25.84 18.30 -14.98
CA GLY A 68 -24.45 17.79 -14.90
C GLY A 68 -23.51 18.61 -15.78
N ALA A 69 -23.91 19.01 -16.99
CA ALA A 69 -23.07 19.81 -17.87
C ALA A 69 -22.79 21.21 -17.29
N ALA A 70 -23.78 21.83 -16.67
CA ALA A 70 -23.60 23.15 -16.03
C ALA A 70 -22.66 23.07 -14.82
N LEU A 71 -22.79 22.02 -13.98
CA LEU A 71 -21.91 21.78 -12.83
C LEU A 71 -20.49 21.50 -13.29
N VAL A 72 -20.32 20.59 -14.26
CA VAL A 72 -19.01 20.21 -14.82
C VAL A 72 -18.28 21.41 -15.40
N ALA A 73 -18.99 22.27 -16.20
CA ALA A 73 -18.38 23.46 -16.79
C ALA A 73 -17.89 24.44 -15.71
N ARG A 74 -18.69 24.66 -14.66
CA ARG A 74 -18.33 25.56 -13.55
C ARG A 74 -17.11 25.03 -12.78
N ASN A 75 -17.10 23.73 -12.45
CA ASN A 75 -16.00 23.14 -11.72
C ASN A 75 -14.71 23.09 -12.56
N ILE A 76 -14.81 22.87 -13.87
CA ILE A 76 -13.64 22.99 -14.76
C ILE A 76 -13.10 24.42 -14.74
N ALA A 77 -13.94 25.45 -14.83
CA ALA A 77 -13.48 26.84 -14.75
C ALA A 77 -12.72 27.11 -13.44
N ASN A 78 -13.28 26.66 -12.31
CA ASN A 78 -12.62 26.80 -11.01
C ASN A 78 -11.23 26.11 -10.97
N HIS A 79 -11.10 24.92 -11.56
CA HIS A 79 -9.80 24.22 -11.62
C HIS A 79 -8.80 24.95 -12.53
N LEU A 80 -9.25 25.50 -13.64
CA LEU A 80 -8.38 26.27 -14.55
C LEU A 80 -7.88 27.55 -13.86
N ASP A 81 -8.74 28.24 -13.14
CA ASP A 81 -8.36 29.44 -12.38
C ASP A 81 -7.35 29.11 -11.25
N ALA A 82 -7.59 28.01 -10.54
CA ALA A 82 -6.77 27.65 -9.40
C ALA A 82 -5.41 27.03 -9.75
N HIS A 83 -5.31 26.34 -10.90
CA HIS A 83 -4.18 25.44 -11.15
C HIS A 83 -3.53 25.58 -12.52
N ALA A 84 -4.15 26.24 -13.49
CA ALA A 84 -3.65 26.22 -14.87
C ALA A 84 -2.99 27.52 -15.33
N GLN A 85 -3.06 28.60 -14.55
CA GLN A 85 -2.63 29.94 -14.97
C GLN A 85 -1.13 30.02 -15.29
N ASP A 86 -0.28 29.35 -14.51
CA ASP A 86 1.18 29.40 -14.66
C ASP A 86 1.75 28.22 -15.44
N LEU A 87 0.91 27.34 -16.00
CA LEU A 87 1.38 26.14 -16.70
C LEU A 87 1.86 26.48 -18.12
N PRO A 88 3.00 25.91 -18.56
CA PRO A 88 3.54 26.18 -19.88
C PRO A 88 2.67 25.52 -20.98
N LYS A 89 2.67 26.08 -22.19
CA LYS A 89 1.95 25.52 -23.35
C LYS A 89 2.36 24.06 -23.66
N SER A 90 3.57 23.68 -23.30
CA SER A 90 4.08 22.31 -23.49
C SER A 90 3.49 21.29 -22.52
N TRP A 91 2.75 21.71 -21.49
CA TRP A 91 2.19 20.84 -20.46
C TRP A 91 1.31 19.73 -21.05
N ARG A 92 1.55 18.50 -20.58
CA ARG A 92 0.96 17.26 -21.10
C ARG A 92 0.21 16.50 -20.01
N PRO A 93 -1.03 16.88 -19.67
CA PRO A 93 -1.83 16.15 -18.71
C PRO A 93 -2.47 14.89 -19.31
N LEU A 94 -2.48 13.80 -18.53
CA LEU A 94 -3.33 12.63 -18.74
C LEU A 94 -4.60 12.80 -17.91
N VAL A 95 -5.76 12.81 -18.53
CA VAL A 95 -7.04 13.04 -17.85
C VAL A 95 -7.89 11.79 -17.88
N TYR A 96 -8.44 11.40 -16.75
CA TYR A 96 -9.35 10.25 -16.71
C TYR A 96 -10.53 10.45 -15.76
N CYS A 97 -11.61 9.70 -16.02
CA CYS A 97 -12.73 9.52 -15.11
C CYS A 97 -13.03 8.02 -14.95
N TRP A 98 -14.24 7.65 -14.53
CA TRP A 98 -14.58 6.24 -14.28
C TRP A 98 -14.43 5.32 -15.51
N ARG A 99 -14.91 5.76 -16.68
CA ARG A 99 -14.89 4.98 -17.96
C ARG A 99 -14.27 5.73 -19.13
N GLY A 100 -13.55 6.82 -18.91
CA GLY A 100 -12.99 7.64 -19.99
C GLY A 100 -14.07 8.30 -20.88
N GLY A 101 -15.23 8.65 -20.29
CA GLY A 101 -16.37 9.22 -20.99
C GLY A 101 -16.47 10.74 -20.84
N GLN A 102 -17.71 11.23 -20.67
CA GLN A 102 -18.04 12.67 -20.73
C GLN A 102 -17.27 13.55 -19.75
N ARG A 103 -17.08 13.12 -18.48
CA ARG A 103 -16.40 13.93 -17.45
C ARG A 103 -14.94 14.24 -17.85
N SER A 104 -14.16 13.23 -18.16
CA SER A 104 -12.76 13.40 -18.60
C SER A 104 -12.65 13.97 -20.01
N GLY A 105 -13.62 13.68 -20.89
CA GLY A 105 -13.69 14.27 -22.23
C GLY A 105 -13.89 15.78 -22.17
N ALA A 106 -14.79 16.28 -21.32
CA ALA A 106 -15.01 17.71 -21.13
C ALA A 106 -13.75 18.41 -20.62
N MET A 107 -13.13 17.92 -19.55
CA MET A 107 -11.88 18.49 -19.01
C MET A 107 -10.77 18.48 -20.08
N SER A 108 -10.55 17.33 -20.73
CA SER A 108 -9.51 17.21 -21.76
C SER A 108 -9.76 18.13 -22.96
N TRP A 109 -11.02 18.34 -23.33
CA TRP A 109 -11.41 19.28 -24.38
C TRP A 109 -11.07 20.73 -24.00
N PHE A 110 -11.44 21.18 -22.80
CA PHE A 110 -11.12 22.55 -22.33
C PHE A 110 -9.61 22.78 -22.31
N LEU A 111 -8.84 21.84 -21.74
CA LEU A 111 -7.38 21.91 -21.71
C LEU A 111 -6.78 21.97 -23.13
N GLY A 112 -7.34 21.20 -24.07
CA GLY A 112 -6.94 21.23 -25.46
C GLY A 112 -7.28 22.56 -26.18
N GLN A 113 -8.40 23.22 -25.86
CA GLN A 113 -8.76 24.55 -26.42
C GLN A 113 -7.79 25.65 -25.93
N ILE A 114 -7.27 25.55 -24.71
CA ILE A 114 -6.20 26.43 -24.20
C ILE A 114 -4.89 26.23 -24.97
N GLY A 115 -4.68 25.02 -25.53
CA GLY A 115 -3.49 24.66 -26.28
C GLY A 115 -2.56 23.70 -25.55
N PHE A 116 -2.96 23.17 -24.40
CA PHE A 116 -2.22 22.10 -23.71
C PHE A 116 -2.29 20.78 -24.48
N ARG A 117 -1.25 19.95 -24.33
CA ARG A 117 -1.16 18.64 -25.00
C ARG A 117 -1.89 17.56 -24.20
N SER A 118 -3.16 17.81 -23.87
CA SER A 118 -3.99 16.90 -23.07
C SER A 118 -4.27 15.58 -23.77
N ARG A 119 -4.23 14.49 -23.02
CA ARG A 119 -4.66 13.15 -23.44
C ARG A 119 -5.77 12.64 -22.52
N GLN A 120 -6.77 11.99 -23.10
CA GLN A 120 -7.83 11.33 -22.34
C GLN A 120 -7.60 9.84 -22.29
N LEU A 121 -7.58 9.22 -21.09
CA LEU A 121 -7.42 7.78 -20.91
C LEU A 121 -8.69 7.05 -21.37
N LEU A 122 -8.59 6.22 -22.41
CA LEU A 122 -9.67 5.34 -22.86
C LEU A 122 -10.03 4.31 -21.79
N GLY A 123 -11.33 4.06 -21.61
CA GLY A 123 -11.82 3.18 -20.55
C GLY A 123 -11.61 3.69 -19.13
N GLY A 124 -10.82 4.76 -18.94
CA GLY A 124 -10.61 5.45 -17.68
C GLY A 124 -10.12 4.56 -16.54
N TYR A 125 -10.52 4.91 -15.32
CA TYR A 125 -10.17 4.14 -14.11
C TYR A 125 -10.57 2.65 -14.19
N LYS A 126 -11.70 2.33 -14.82
CA LYS A 126 -12.13 0.93 -14.97
C LYS A 126 -11.14 0.11 -15.79
N ALA A 127 -10.61 0.65 -16.88
CA ALA A 127 -9.60 -0.01 -17.71
C ALA A 127 -8.27 -0.12 -16.95
N TYR A 128 -7.84 0.95 -16.27
CA TYR A 128 -6.68 0.91 -15.38
C TYR A 128 -6.79 -0.22 -14.34
N ARG A 129 -7.92 -0.34 -13.62
CA ARG A 129 -8.11 -1.41 -12.63
C ARG A 129 -8.11 -2.82 -13.23
N ALA A 130 -8.61 -2.98 -14.45
CA ALA A 130 -8.52 -4.24 -15.15
C ALA A 130 -7.05 -4.60 -15.45
N GLN A 131 -6.26 -3.63 -15.90
CA GLN A 131 -4.83 -3.82 -16.17
C GLN A 131 -4.04 -4.12 -14.89
N VAL A 132 -4.29 -3.39 -13.79
CA VAL A 132 -3.65 -3.66 -12.50
C VAL A 132 -3.86 -5.11 -12.06
N ARG A 133 -5.08 -5.64 -12.19
CA ARG A 133 -5.37 -7.04 -11.82
C ARG A 133 -4.61 -8.04 -12.68
N LEU A 134 -4.59 -7.84 -14.00
CA LEU A 134 -3.84 -8.70 -14.93
C LEU A 134 -2.33 -8.66 -14.64
N ASP A 135 -1.81 -7.47 -14.40
CA ASP A 135 -0.39 -7.28 -14.11
C ASP A 135 0.00 -7.91 -12.77
N LEU A 136 -0.83 -7.80 -11.73
CA LEU A 136 -0.59 -8.44 -10.44
C LEU A 136 -0.57 -9.98 -10.51
N GLU A 137 -1.21 -10.59 -11.51
CA GLU A 137 -1.10 -12.03 -11.76
C GLU A 137 0.25 -12.42 -12.40
N SER A 138 0.85 -11.54 -13.20
CA SER A 138 2.03 -11.85 -14.02
C SER A 138 3.34 -11.22 -13.55
N LEU A 139 3.32 -10.00 -13.01
CA LEU A 139 4.52 -9.27 -12.58
C LEU A 139 5.34 -10.02 -11.52
N PRO A 140 4.73 -10.62 -10.47
CA PRO A 140 5.51 -11.31 -9.45
C PRO A 140 6.41 -12.43 -10.00
N ALA A 141 6.00 -13.08 -11.09
CA ALA A 141 6.77 -14.15 -11.70
C ALA A 141 8.06 -13.67 -12.40
N ARG A 142 8.17 -12.38 -12.67
CA ARG A 142 9.33 -11.77 -13.35
C ARG A 142 10.46 -11.41 -12.40
N LEU A 143 10.21 -11.45 -11.09
CA LEU A 143 11.11 -11.02 -10.03
C LEU A 143 11.65 -12.20 -9.24
N SER A 144 12.85 -12.06 -8.70
CA SER A 144 13.44 -12.98 -7.73
C SER A 144 13.34 -12.38 -6.33
N TYR A 145 12.95 -13.19 -5.34
CA TYR A 145 12.72 -12.71 -3.97
C TYR A 145 13.73 -13.27 -2.98
N ARG A 146 14.12 -12.44 -2.02
CA ARG A 146 14.81 -12.83 -0.77
C ARG A 146 13.87 -12.53 0.38
N VAL A 147 13.36 -13.58 1.00
CA VAL A 147 12.31 -13.45 2.02
C VAL A 147 12.94 -13.32 3.39
N ILE A 148 12.72 -12.19 4.06
CA ILE A 148 13.17 -11.93 5.41
C ILE A 148 12.20 -12.54 6.39
N CYS A 149 12.62 -13.58 7.07
CA CYS A 149 11.91 -14.31 8.11
C CYS A 149 12.47 -13.94 9.49
N GLY A 150 11.69 -14.15 10.53
CA GLY A 150 12.13 -13.91 11.90
C GLY A 150 10.94 -13.68 12.81
N ARG A 151 11.08 -13.94 14.09
CA ARG A 151 10.03 -13.83 15.10
C ARG A 151 9.43 -12.42 15.19
N THR A 152 8.33 -12.28 15.90
CA THR A 152 7.74 -10.96 16.18
C THR A 152 8.74 -10.07 16.92
N GLY A 153 8.85 -8.82 16.50
CA GLY A 153 9.81 -7.87 17.08
C GLY A 153 11.28 -8.09 16.69
N SER A 154 11.60 -8.98 15.73
CA SER A 154 12.99 -9.22 15.29
C SER A 154 13.57 -8.11 14.39
N GLY A 155 12.85 -7.01 14.16
CA GLY A 155 13.36 -5.87 13.40
C GLY A 155 13.34 -6.03 11.88
N LYS A 156 12.54 -6.96 11.32
CA LYS A 156 12.43 -7.20 9.86
C LYS A 156 12.19 -5.92 9.07
N THR A 157 11.21 -5.13 9.46
CA THR A 157 10.85 -3.87 8.78
C THR A 157 11.98 -2.83 8.88
N ARG A 158 12.71 -2.77 10.01
CA ARG A 158 13.89 -1.90 10.16
C ARG A 158 15.04 -2.36 9.25
N LEU A 159 15.25 -3.68 9.15
CA LEU A 159 16.24 -4.25 8.24
C LEU A 159 15.88 -3.98 6.78
N LEU A 160 14.59 -4.09 6.39
CA LEU A 160 14.14 -3.72 5.05
C LEU A 160 14.45 -2.26 4.72
N LYS A 161 14.15 -1.33 5.65
CA LYS A 161 14.48 0.09 5.47
C LYS A 161 15.98 0.34 5.35
N ALA A 162 16.79 -0.38 6.13
CA ALA A 162 18.23 -0.30 6.03
C ALA A 162 18.74 -0.83 4.68
N LEU A 163 18.18 -1.95 4.20
CA LEU A 163 18.50 -2.49 2.86
C LEU A 163 18.16 -1.49 1.76
N GLU A 164 16.99 -0.85 1.82
CA GLU A 164 16.59 0.18 0.85
C GLU A 164 17.55 1.38 0.90
N THR A 165 17.96 1.82 2.08
CA THR A 165 18.94 2.91 2.26
C THR A 165 20.32 2.55 1.68
N GLU A 166 20.72 1.28 1.76
CA GLU A 166 21.97 0.78 1.17
C GLU A 166 21.81 0.40 -0.32
N GLY A 167 20.70 0.75 -0.95
CA GLY A 167 20.47 0.64 -2.40
C GLY A 167 19.85 -0.68 -2.87
N ALA A 168 19.39 -1.54 -1.97
CA ALA A 168 18.69 -2.77 -2.35
C ALA A 168 17.25 -2.49 -2.82
N GLN A 169 16.73 -3.39 -3.65
CA GLN A 169 15.31 -3.39 -3.99
C GLN A 169 14.50 -4.02 -2.87
N VAL A 170 13.51 -3.30 -2.38
CA VAL A 170 12.67 -3.71 -1.25
C VAL A 170 11.20 -3.68 -1.62
N LEU A 171 10.44 -4.65 -1.15
CA LEU A 171 8.98 -4.66 -1.18
C LEU A 171 8.44 -4.70 0.26
N ASP A 172 8.15 -3.52 0.81
CA ASP A 172 7.59 -3.32 2.16
C ASP A 172 6.07 -3.50 2.11
N LEU A 173 5.59 -4.72 2.34
CA LEU A 173 4.16 -5.04 2.30
C LEU A 173 3.40 -4.46 3.48
N GLU A 174 3.99 -4.42 4.68
CA GLU A 174 3.41 -3.80 5.87
C GLU A 174 3.26 -2.28 5.67
N GLY A 175 4.28 -1.63 5.12
CA GLY A 175 4.25 -0.20 4.79
C GLY A 175 3.17 0.13 3.76
N LEU A 176 3.06 -0.65 2.68
CA LEU A 176 2.00 -0.48 1.68
C LEU A 176 0.59 -0.72 2.24
N ALA A 177 0.46 -1.61 3.24
CA ALA A 177 -0.79 -1.92 3.90
C ALA A 177 -1.13 -0.96 5.05
N CYS A 178 -0.22 -0.07 5.47
CA CYS A 178 -0.34 0.73 6.69
C CYS A 178 -0.70 -0.14 7.91
N HIS A 179 -0.01 -1.30 8.07
CA HIS A 179 -0.35 -2.28 9.10
C HIS A 179 0.80 -3.25 9.37
N ARG A 180 1.10 -3.55 10.63
CA ARG A 180 2.22 -4.40 11.08
C ARG A 180 1.90 -5.91 11.10
N GLY A 181 1.01 -6.40 10.27
CA GLY A 181 0.71 -7.83 10.09
C GLY A 181 0.03 -8.56 11.27
N SER A 182 0.16 -8.08 12.50
CA SER A 182 -0.34 -8.75 13.73
C SER A 182 -1.72 -8.25 14.18
N VAL A 183 -2.32 -8.91 15.19
CA VAL A 183 -3.59 -8.46 15.82
C VAL A 183 -3.45 -7.03 16.38
N LEU A 184 -2.28 -6.67 16.89
CA LEU A 184 -1.95 -5.33 17.41
C LEU A 184 -1.38 -4.40 16.32
N GLY A 185 -1.39 -4.81 15.06
CA GLY A 185 -0.65 -4.17 13.98
C GLY A 185 -1.29 -2.92 13.38
N ALA A 186 -2.49 -2.54 13.79
CA ALA A 186 -3.14 -1.31 13.31
C ALA A 186 -2.35 -0.06 13.73
N LEU A 187 -2.16 0.87 12.80
CA LEU A 187 -1.48 2.14 13.07
C LEU A 187 -2.51 3.19 13.46
N PRO A 188 -2.33 3.92 14.59
CA PRO A 188 -3.36 4.82 15.13
C PRO A 188 -3.77 5.94 14.19
N GLU A 189 -2.81 6.51 13.46
CA GLU A 189 -3.01 7.69 12.61
C GLU A 189 -3.07 7.38 11.13
N GLN A 190 -2.89 6.11 10.76
CA GLN A 190 -2.84 5.67 9.36
C GLN A 190 -3.76 4.47 9.14
N PRO A 191 -5.04 4.70 8.83
CA PRO A 191 -5.95 3.60 8.54
C PRO A 191 -5.47 2.82 7.31
N GLN A 192 -5.75 1.52 7.30
CA GLN A 192 -5.46 0.69 6.13
C GLN A 192 -6.13 1.29 4.88
N PRO A 193 -5.44 1.29 3.73
CA PRO A 193 -6.05 1.68 2.47
C PRO A 193 -7.18 0.70 2.09
N SER A 194 -8.00 1.07 1.11
CA SER A 194 -8.89 0.11 0.47
C SER A 194 -8.08 -1.02 -0.20
N GLN A 195 -8.68 -2.19 -0.41
CA GLN A 195 -8.02 -3.27 -1.17
C GLN A 195 -7.59 -2.79 -2.57
N LYS A 196 -8.41 -1.96 -3.23
CA LYS A 196 -8.08 -1.41 -4.55
C LYS A 196 -6.85 -0.51 -4.48
N ARG A 197 -6.76 0.33 -3.45
CA ARG A 197 -5.63 1.22 -3.25
C ARG A 197 -4.35 0.45 -2.94
N PHE A 198 -4.42 -0.56 -2.08
CA PHE A 198 -3.32 -1.47 -1.80
C PHE A 198 -2.82 -2.16 -3.08
N ASP A 199 -3.73 -2.71 -3.89
CA ASP A 199 -3.37 -3.33 -5.17
C ASP A 199 -2.68 -2.34 -6.11
N SER A 200 -3.17 -1.10 -6.18
CA SER A 200 -2.58 -0.06 -7.04
C SER A 200 -1.19 0.37 -6.56
N LEU A 201 -0.98 0.48 -5.25
CA LEU A 201 0.32 0.78 -4.65
C LEU A 201 1.31 -0.36 -4.88
N LEU A 202 0.88 -1.60 -4.63
CA LEU A 202 1.67 -2.81 -4.86
C LEU A 202 2.04 -2.95 -6.35
N TRP A 203 1.09 -2.76 -7.25
CA TRP A 203 1.32 -2.76 -8.70
C TRP A 203 2.37 -1.72 -9.10
N GLY A 204 2.24 -0.50 -8.59
CA GLY A 204 3.20 0.57 -8.86
C GLY A 204 4.61 0.20 -8.40
N ARG A 205 4.73 -0.36 -7.19
CA ARG A 205 6.02 -0.82 -6.66
C ARG A 205 6.61 -1.96 -7.49
N LEU A 206 5.86 -3.01 -7.78
CA LEU A 206 6.33 -4.16 -8.58
C LEU A 206 6.83 -3.74 -9.96
N ARG A 207 6.19 -2.77 -10.60
CA ARG A 207 6.63 -2.25 -11.90
C ARG A 207 7.92 -1.43 -11.85
N SER A 208 8.25 -0.84 -10.72
CA SER A 208 9.47 -0.06 -10.55
C SER A 208 10.70 -0.90 -10.24
N LEU A 209 10.52 -2.21 -9.98
CA LEU A 209 11.61 -3.12 -9.63
C LEU A 209 12.27 -3.68 -10.88
N ASP A 210 13.61 -3.79 -10.84
CA ASP A 210 14.44 -4.39 -11.88
C ASP A 210 14.43 -5.93 -11.74
N PRO A 211 13.98 -6.68 -12.76
CA PRO A 211 14.02 -8.13 -12.74
C PRO A 211 15.44 -8.73 -12.64
N GLY A 212 16.46 -7.95 -12.96
CA GLY A 212 17.86 -8.37 -12.91
C GLY A 212 18.48 -8.39 -11.51
N ALA A 213 17.79 -7.81 -10.51
CA ALA A 213 18.28 -7.76 -9.15
C ALA A 213 17.27 -8.35 -8.15
N PRO A 214 17.73 -8.97 -7.04
CA PRO A 214 16.84 -9.56 -6.05
C PRO A 214 16.01 -8.51 -5.31
N VAL A 215 14.77 -8.86 -4.96
CA VAL A 215 13.85 -8.05 -4.18
C VAL A 215 13.78 -8.62 -2.76
N PHE A 216 14.12 -7.81 -1.77
CA PHE A 216 13.94 -8.15 -0.37
C PHE A 216 12.51 -7.87 0.07
N VAL A 217 11.89 -8.83 0.74
CA VAL A 217 10.48 -8.76 1.18
C VAL A 217 10.32 -9.46 2.52
N GLU A 218 9.46 -8.97 3.40
CA GLU A 218 9.13 -9.70 4.63
C GLU A 218 8.23 -10.90 4.38
N SER A 219 8.37 -11.92 5.26
CA SER A 219 7.59 -13.16 5.23
C SER A 219 6.16 -12.95 5.72
N GLU A 220 5.38 -12.16 4.96
CA GLU A 220 4.00 -11.87 5.31
C GLU A 220 3.04 -13.01 4.95
N SER A 221 1.93 -13.06 5.68
CA SER A 221 0.83 -13.95 5.39
C SER A 221 0.00 -13.46 4.19
N ARG A 222 -0.90 -14.32 3.69
CA ARG A 222 -1.86 -13.92 2.63
C ARG A 222 -2.75 -12.75 3.04
N LYS A 223 -2.80 -12.41 4.33
CA LYS A 223 -3.66 -11.36 4.87
C LYS A 223 -2.87 -10.47 5.82
N ILE A 224 -2.85 -9.17 5.52
CA ILE A 224 -2.24 -8.13 6.35
C ILE A 224 -3.39 -7.24 6.88
N GLY A 225 -3.75 -7.41 8.14
CA GLY A 225 -4.96 -6.79 8.69
C GLY A 225 -6.21 -7.23 7.91
N GLN A 226 -6.87 -6.31 7.21
CA GLN A 226 -8.05 -6.60 6.37
C GLN A 226 -7.71 -6.81 4.90
N LEU A 227 -6.46 -6.51 4.49
CA LEU A 227 -6.02 -6.58 3.10
C LEU A 227 -5.52 -7.97 2.72
N ARG A 228 -5.65 -8.31 1.45
CA ARG A 228 -5.16 -9.56 0.89
C ARG A 228 -4.00 -9.30 -0.06
N VAL A 229 -2.91 -10.01 0.16
CA VAL A 229 -1.78 -10.08 -0.77
C VAL A 229 -2.20 -10.93 -1.97
N PRO A 230 -1.92 -10.51 -3.23
CA PRO A 230 -2.21 -11.33 -4.41
C PRO A 230 -1.61 -12.72 -4.32
N GLU A 231 -2.38 -13.73 -4.70
CA GLU A 231 -1.97 -15.14 -4.64
C GLU A 231 -0.65 -15.38 -5.39
N SER A 232 -0.54 -14.84 -6.59
CA SER A 232 0.64 -14.93 -7.44
C SER A 232 1.93 -14.44 -6.76
N LEU A 233 1.85 -13.31 -6.02
CA LEU A 233 2.98 -12.80 -5.24
C LEU A 233 3.31 -13.73 -4.06
N HIS A 234 2.28 -14.13 -3.32
CA HIS A 234 2.46 -15.00 -2.16
C HIS A 234 3.06 -16.36 -2.54
N GLU A 235 2.61 -16.96 -3.66
CA GLU A 235 3.18 -18.21 -4.19
C GLU A 235 4.65 -18.04 -4.61
N ARG A 236 4.99 -16.91 -5.25
CA ARG A 236 6.37 -16.63 -5.65
C ARG A 236 7.29 -16.44 -4.45
N MET A 237 6.83 -15.74 -3.41
CA MET A 237 7.58 -15.60 -2.15
C MET A 237 7.80 -16.97 -1.47
N ARG A 238 6.77 -17.81 -1.42
CA ARG A 238 6.85 -19.16 -0.86
C ARG A 238 7.74 -20.11 -1.66
N GLY A 239 7.74 -19.99 -2.98
CA GLY A 239 8.61 -20.77 -3.87
C GLY A 239 10.03 -20.22 -3.96
N SER A 240 10.34 -19.10 -3.32
CA SER A 240 11.68 -18.53 -3.28
C SER A 240 12.64 -19.45 -2.55
N SER A 241 13.82 -19.69 -3.12
CA SER A 241 14.86 -20.50 -2.50
C SER A 241 15.67 -19.75 -1.45
N ALA A 242 15.53 -18.45 -1.33
CA ALA A 242 16.36 -17.60 -0.48
C ALA A 242 15.57 -17.02 0.70
N CYS A 243 15.53 -17.73 1.81
CA CYS A 243 15.06 -17.22 3.09
C CYS A 243 16.25 -16.71 3.94
N ILE A 244 16.02 -15.60 4.64
CA ILE A 244 16.96 -15.00 5.58
C ILE A 244 16.27 -15.00 6.94
N TRP A 245 16.80 -15.75 7.89
CA TRP A 245 16.29 -15.80 9.26
C TRP A 245 16.97 -14.75 10.10
N VAL A 246 16.26 -13.72 10.49
CA VAL A 246 16.74 -12.66 11.38
C VAL A 246 16.52 -13.11 12.82
N ASP A 247 17.62 -13.17 13.57
CA ASP A 247 17.60 -13.54 14.97
C ASP A 247 18.11 -12.38 15.83
N LEU A 248 17.19 -11.83 16.66
CA LEU A 248 17.45 -10.73 17.58
C LEU A 248 17.20 -11.23 19.01
N PRO A 249 18.10 -10.96 19.99
CA PRO A 249 17.91 -11.36 21.38
C PRO A 249 16.56 -10.90 21.95
N GLU A 250 15.96 -11.70 22.84
CA GLU A 250 14.63 -11.43 23.40
C GLU A 250 14.53 -10.05 24.05
N ALA A 251 15.55 -9.63 24.81
CA ALA A 251 15.58 -8.32 25.45
C ALA A 251 15.50 -7.16 24.43
N GLU A 252 16.23 -7.30 23.31
CA GLU A 252 16.20 -6.32 22.22
C GLU A 252 14.85 -6.32 21.49
N ARG A 253 14.23 -7.49 21.32
CA ARG A 253 12.89 -7.61 20.74
C ARG A 253 11.85 -6.91 21.60
N VAL A 254 11.92 -7.08 22.93
CA VAL A 254 11.06 -6.37 23.90
C VAL A 254 11.26 -4.86 23.78
N ALA A 255 12.53 -4.42 23.76
CA ALA A 255 12.84 -2.98 23.61
C ALA A 255 12.29 -2.39 22.32
N LEU A 256 12.36 -3.14 21.20
CA LEU A 256 11.74 -2.73 19.95
C LEU A 256 10.22 -2.62 20.03
N LEU A 257 9.57 -3.60 20.64
CA LEU A 257 8.11 -3.59 20.79
C LEU A 257 7.64 -2.43 21.67
N LEU A 258 8.38 -2.09 22.74
CA LEU A 258 8.10 -0.92 23.56
C LEU A 258 8.14 0.39 22.76
N GLN A 259 9.10 0.52 21.85
CA GLN A 259 9.19 1.68 20.94
C GLN A 259 8.05 1.68 19.91
N ASP A 260 7.84 0.56 19.25
CA ASP A 260 6.89 0.42 18.15
C ASP A 260 5.42 0.57 18.61
N TYR A 261 5.14 0.20 19.87
CA TYR A 261 3.82 0.25 20.46
C TYR A 261 3.68 1.33 21.57
N ALA A 262 4.51 2.38 21.51
CA ALA A 262 4.45 3.51 22.46
C ALA A 262 3.07 4.14 22.57
N HIS A 263 2.27 4.12 21.51
CA HIS A 263 0.89 4.60 21.51
C HIS A 263 -0.03 3.79 22.44
N PHE A 264 0.19 2.48 22.59
CA PHE A 264 -0.54 1.67 23.56
C PHE A 264 -0.09 1.91 25.00
N ILE A 265 1.20 2.24 25.18
CA ILE A 265 1.72 2.63 26.49
C ILE A 265 1.05 3.94 26.95
N ALA A 266 0.78 4.85 26.01
CA ALA A 266 0.07 6.09 26.26
C ALA A 266 -1.45 5.89 26.46
N ASP A 267 -2.04 4.83 25.89
CA ASP A 267 -3.47 4.47 26.01
C ASP A 267 -3.64 2.97 26.29
N PRO A 268 -3.46 2.53 27.57
CA PRO A 268 -3.58 1.14 27.98
C PRO A 268 -4.95 0.51 27.68
N GLU A 269 -6.04 1.30 27.69
CA GLU A 269 -7.37 0.77 27.44
C GLU A 269 -7.57 0.38 25.97
N SER A 270 -7.02 1.13 25.04
CA SER A 270 -6.98 0.76 23.61
C SER A 270 -6.26 -0.57 23.40
N PHE A 271 -5.12 -0.77 24.08
CA PHE A 271 -4.41 -2.05 24.07
C PHE A 271 -5.25 -3.21 24.62
N CYS A 272 -5.88 -2.99 25.79
CA CYS A 272 -6.73 -3.98 26.43
C CYS A 272 -7.90 -4.41 25.53
N GLN A 273 -8.55 -3.46 24.85
CA GLN A 273 -9.63 -3.75 23.89
C GLN A 273 -9.15 -4.62 22.71
N GLN A 274 -7.95 -4.35 22.20
CA GLN A 274 -7.40 -5.17 21.13
C GLN A 274 -7.00 -6.58 21.59
N LEU A 275 -6.55 -6.73 22.83
CA LEU A 275 -6.27 -8.05 23.43
C LEU A 275 -7.52 -8.94 23.54
N ASP A 276 -8.72 -8.38 23.62
CA ASP A 276 -9.95 -9.15 23.68
C ASP A 276 -10.12 -10.10 22.48
N ALA A 277 -9.56 -9.76 21.32
CA ALA A 277 -9.53 -10.64 20.16
C ALA A 277 -8.76 -11.95 20.40
N LEU A 278 -7.91 -12.00 21.42
CA LEU A 278 -7.13 -13.19 21.79
C LEU A 278 -7.86 -14.11 22.77
N ILE A 279 -8.99 -13.70 23.34
CA ILE A 279 -9.75 -14.49 24.33
C ILE A 279 -10.11 -15.89 23.81
N THR A 280 -10.55 -15.98 22.57
CA THR A 280 -10.90 -17.26 21.93
C THR A 280 -9.70 -18.21 21.80
N LEU A 281 -8.48 -17.64 21.62
CA LEU A 281 -7.26 -18.41 21.37
C LEU A 281 -6.47 -18.73 22.65
N ARG A 282 -6.54 -17.87 23.66
CA ARG A 282 -5.69 -17.95 24.87
C ARG A 282 -6.47 -18.11 26.18
N GLY A 283 -7.80 -17.98 26.12
CA GLY A 283 -8.68 -18.00 27.29
C GLY A 283 -8.78 -16.66 27.99
N ARG A 284 -9.89 -16.44 28.68
CA ARG A 284 -10.19 -15.18 29.38
C ARG A 284 -9.18 -14.87 30.50
N GLU A 285 -8.86 -15.86 31.31
CA GLU A 285 -7.97 -15.67 32.47
C GLU A 285 -6.62 -15.11 32.03
N ARG A 286 -6.02 -15.69 30.98
CA ARG A 286 -4.71 -15.26 30.48
C ARG A 286 -4.76 -13.84 29.88
N VAL A 287 -5.77 -13.56 29.08
CA VAL A 287 -5.95 -12.23 28.48
C VAL A 287 -6.17 -11.17 29.57
N HIS A 288 -7.01 -11.45 30.57
CA HIS A 288 -7.24 -10.52 31.67
C HIS A 288 -5.96 -10.30 32.51
N ALA A 289 -5.10 -11.32 32.68
CA ALA A 289 -3.79 -11.15 33.33
C ALA A 289 -2.91 -10.14 32.56
N TRP A 290 -2.80 -10.30 31.23
CA TRP A 290 -2.06 -9.33 30.39
C TRP A 290 -2.64 -7.92 30.45
N GLN A 291 -3.97 -7.79 30.43
CA GLN A 291 -4.64 -6.49 30.58
C GLN A 291 -4.33 -5.84 31.95
N ALA A 292 -4.33 -6.63 33.04
CA ALA A 292 -3.98 -6.15 34.37
C ALA A 292 -2.53 -5.66 34.45
N MET A 293 -1.58 -6.43 33.90
CA MET A 293 -0.17 -6.03 33.82
C MET A 293 0.01 -4.75 32.98
N ALA A 294 -0.68 -4.62 31.86
CA ALA A 294 -0.62 -3.41 31.01
C ALA A 294 -1.11 -2.17 31.78
N ARG A 295 -2.24 -2.29 32.50
CA ARG A 295 -2.74 -1.21 33.37
C ARG A 295 -1.80 -0.87 34.55
N ALA A 296 -1.04 -1.87 35.02
CA ALA A 296 -0.01 -1.67 36.04
C ALA A 296 1.30 -1.08 35.48
N GLY A 297 1.42 -0.91 34.17
CA GLY A 297 2.63 -0.39 33.52
C GLY A 297 3.73 -1.42 33.30
N GLU A 298 3.45 -2.71 33.48
CA GLU A 298 4.43 -3.82 33.34
C GLU A 298 4.62 -4.22 31.87
N TRP A 299 4.83 -3.24 30.99
CA TRP A 299 4.83 -3.42 29.54
C TRP A 299 5.88 -4.40 29.03
N ALA A 300 7.10 -4.39 29.61
CA ALA A 300 8.14 -5.30 29.20
C ALA A 300 7.74 -6.76 29.44
N THR A 301 7.11 -7.04 30.60
CA THR A 301 6.59 -8.37 30.95
C THR A 301 5.48 -8.79 30.02
N VAL A 302 4.50 -7.89 29.76
CA VAL A 302 3.38 -8.16 28.84
C VAL A 302 3.88 -8.52 27.44
N PHE A 303 4.81 -7.74 26.89
CA PHE A 303 5.31 -8.02 25.54
C PHE A 303 6.17 -9.31 25.51
N ALA A 304 6.98 -9.57 26.51
CA ALA A 304 7.73 -10.81 26.61
C ALA A 304 6.81 -12.04 26.65
N GLU A 305 5.75 -11.99 27.45
CA GLU A 305 4.78 -13.09 27.55
C GLU A 305 3.96 -13.25 26.27
N LEU A 306 3.47 -12.16 25.68
CA LEU A 306 2.77 -12.20 24.39
C LEU A 306 3.64 -12.79 23.28
N MET A 307 4.93 -12.44 23.23
CA MET A 307 5.86 -13.07 22.29
C MET A 307 5.96 -14.57 22.51
N ARG A 308 6.29 -15.00 23.74
CA ARG A 308 6.53 -16.42 24.06
C ARG A 308 5.28 -17.28 23.91
N GLU A 309 4.12 -16.79 24.34
CA GLU A 309 2.92 -17.61 24.43
C GLU A 309 2.01 -17.50 23.23
N HIS A 310 2.01 -16.36 22.54
CA HIS A 310 1.08 -16.14 21.44
C HIS A 310 1.77 -16.05 20.09
N TYR A 311 2.67 -15.06 19.93
CA TYR A 311 3.18 -14.73 18.60
C TYR A 311 4.20 -15.74 18.07
N ASP A 312 5.24 -16.07 18.85
CA ASP A 312 6.34 -16.91 18.37
C ASP A 312 5.87 -18.32 17.97
N PRO A 313 5.06 -19.04 18.78
CA PRO A 313 4.59 -20.37 18.40
C PRO A 313 3.68 -20.37 17.17
N GLY A 314 2.83 -19.33 17.06
CA GLY A 314 1.96 -19.14 15.90
C GLY A 314 2.73 -18.82 14.63
N TYR A 315 3.69 -17.92 14.75
CA TYR A 315 4.50 -17.45 13.65
C TYR A 315 5.45 -18.54 13.11
N GLU A 316 6.18 -19.25 13.99
CA GLU A 316 7.05 -20.35 13.60
C GLU A 316 6.29 -21.47 12.90
N ARG A 317 5.11 -21.84 13.41
CA ARG A 317 4.24 -22.83 12.75
C ARG A 317 3.79 -22.34 11.36
N SER A 318 3.39 -21.07 11.25
CA SER A 318 2.99 -20.48 9.98
C SER A 318 4.15 -20.46 8.98
N LEU A 319 5.33 -20.06 9.41
CA LEU A 319 6.53 -20.04 8.56
C LEU A 319 6.91 -21.44 8.05
N ARG A 320 6.96 -22.43 8.92
CA ARG A 320 7.26 -23.82 8.51
C ARG A 320 6.26 -24.36 7.51
N ASN A 321 4.99 -24.02 7.66
CA ASN A 321 3.94 -24.43 6.73
C ASN A 321 4.00 -23.70 5.37
N HIS A 322 4.49 -22.47 5.35
CA HIS A 322 4.49 -21.64 4.15
C HIS A 322 5.84 -21.57 3.44
N TYR A 323 6.95 -21.77 4.14
CA TYR A 323 8.32 -21.68 3.61
C TYR A 323 9.09 -22.97 3.87
N PRO A 324 8.94 -24.00 3.01
CA PRO A 324 9.60 -25.31 3.21
C PRO A 324 11.13 -25.23 3.21
N GLN A 325 11.70 -24.19 2.59
CA GLN A 325 13.14 -23.90 2.57
C GLN A 325 13.66 -23.18 3.83
N LEU A 326 12.81 -22.97 4.83
CA LEU A 326 13.20 -22.26 6.06
C LEU A 326 14.36 -22.94 6.81
N ASP A 327 14.45 -24.27 6.76
CA ASP A 327 15.53 -25.04 7.40
C ASP A 327 16.90 -24.79 6.72
N ALA A 328 16.90 -24.31 5.47
CA ALA A 328 18.10 -23.90 4.74
C ALA A 328 18.28 -22.38 4.70
N ALA A 329 17.54 -21.64 5.53
CA ALA A 329 17.63 -20.17 5.57
C ALA A 329 19.03 -19.70 5.99
N LEU A 330 19.47 -18.60 5.37
CA LEU A 330 20.64 -17.89 5.85
C LEU A 330 20.34 -17.28 7.23
N HIS A 331 21.05 -17.72 8.28
CA HIS A 331 20.93 -17.16 9.61
C HIS A 331 21.68 -15.84 9.72
N LEU A 332 20.95 -14.79 10.12
CA LEU A 332 21.47 -13.44 10.34
C LEU A 332 21.29 -13.07 11.82
N PRO A 333 22.28 -13.35 12.68
CA PRO A 333 22.24 -12.90 14.06
C PRO A 333 22.44 -11.38 14.11
N LEU A 334 21.60 -10.69 14.86
CA LEU A 334 21.73 -9.26 15.11
C LEU A 334 22.20 -9.04 16.56
N ALA A 335 23.18 -8.16 16.76
CA ALA A 335 23.66 -7.78 18.09
C ALA A 335 22.67 -6.83 18.79
N GLY A 336 21.97 -6.00 18.04
CA GLY A 336 21.01 -5.01 18.51
C GLY A 336 20.09 -4.53 17.40
N ALA A 337 19.24 -3.57 17.74
CA ALA A 337 18.23 -3.03 16.84
C ALA A 337 18.44 -1.54 16.51
N SER A 338 19.63 -1.00 16.78
CA SER A 338 19.97 0.37 16.40
C SER A 338 20.04 0.52 14.88
N GLU A 339 19.92 1.75 14.40
CA GLU A 339 20.08 2.04 12.97
C GLU A 339 21.42 1.55 12.43
N GLN A 340 22.48 1.69 13.23
CA GLN A 340 23.83 1.23 12.85
C GLN A 340 23.91 -0.29 12.75
N ASP A 341 23.28 -1.04 13.66
CA ASP A 341 23.22 -2.50 13.62
C ASP A 341 22.49 -2.97 12.35
N MET A 342 21.32 -2.37 12.07
CA MET A 342 20.54 -2.70 10.88
C MET A 342 21.26 -2.38 9.57
N ARG A 343 21.97 -1.24 9.49
CA ARG A 343 22.78 -0.89 8.31
C ARG A 343 23.99 -1.83 8.15
N SER A 344 24.63 -2.22 9.25
CA SER A 344 25.72 -3.20 9.21
C SER A 344 25.24 -4.55 8.67
N ALA A 345 24.10 -5.04 9.18
CA ALA A 345 23.46 -6.27 8.72
C ALA A 345 23.04 -6.19 7.24
N ALA A 346 22.50 -5.06 6.82
CA ALA A 346 22.13 -4.83 5.41
C ALA A 346 23.35 -4.92 4.49
N ARG A 347 24.46 -4.27 4.84
CA ARG A 347 25.72 -4.35 4.07
C ARG A 347 26.28 -5.77 4.00
N GLN A 348 26.21 -6.51 5.11
CA GLN A 348 26.63 -7.92 5.15
C GLN A 348 25.82 -8.76 4.17
N LEU A 349 24.49 -8.60 4.15
CA LEU A 349 23.59 -9.29 3.22
C LEU A 349 23.88 -8.96 1.76
N LEU A 350 24.18 -7.69 1.47
CA LEU A 350 24.46 -7.24 0.10
C LEU A 350 25.84 -7.72 -0.39
N ALA A 351 26.84 -7.75 0.49
CA ALA A 351 28.17 -8.28 0.16
C ALA A 351 28.17 -9.80 -0.11
N GLY A 352 27.31 -10.58 0.58
CA GLY A 352 27.14 -12.02 0.35
C GLY A 352 26.17 -12.36 -0.79
N ALA A 353 25.65 -11.37 -1.48
CA ALA A 353 24.65 -11.51 -2.55
C ALA A 353 25.26 -11.52 -3.97
N ASN A 354 26.54 -11.24 -4.10
CA ASN A 354 27.31 -11.22 -5.36
C ASN A 354 27.89 -12.58 -5.71
#